data_6b75db71902e987bb08563a41a6795a4
#
_entry.id   6b75db71902e987bb08563a41a6795a4
#
_cell.length_a   1.000
_cell.length_b   1.000
_cell.length_c   1.000
_cell.angle_alpha   90.00
_cell.angle_beta   90.00
_cell.angle_gamma   90.00
#
_symmetry.space_group_name_H-M   'P 1'
#
loop_
_entity.id
_entity.type
_entity.pdbx_description
1 polymer ?
#
loop_
_entity_poly.entity_id
_entity_poly.type
_entity_poly.pdbx_seq_one_letter_code
_entity_poly.pdbx_strand_id
1 'polypeptide(L)'
;MQEIWNRLYNEAKRALNPRKVSDMVEAGGVAAAIEAGSGKIYVGVCVDTSCTLGICAERNAIFNMITNGESVIKRVVTICGDGKAGPPCGACRELMTQIMPHDYKDIEIMLDYNSGR
;
A
#
# COMPACT_ATOMS: atom_id res chain seq x y z
N MET A 1 0.79 18.77 -7.99
CA MET A 1 0.57 17.32 -7.98
C MET A 1 -0.90 17.04 -8.30
N GLN A 2 -1.18 15.97 -9.01
CA GLN A 2 -2.56 15.60 -9.35
C GLN A 2 -3.35 15.26 -8.10
N GLU A 3 -4.65 15.55 -8.13
CA GLU A 3 -5.52 15.34 -6.98
C GLU A 3 -5.60 13.88 -6.52
N ILE A 4 -5.55 12.92 -7.47
CA ILE A 4 -5.62 11.50 -7.10
C ILE A 4 -4.45 11.09 -6.21
N TRP A 5 -3.26 11.62 -6.46
CA TRP A 5 -2.10 11.33 -5.63
C TRP A 5 -2.26 11.90 -4.23
N ASN A 6 -2.84 13.10 -4.11
CA ASN A 6 -3.15 13.69 -2.81
C ASN A 6 -4.17 12.85 -2.04
N ARG A 7 -5.19 12.36 -2.72
CA ARG A 7 -6.21 11.50 -2.08
C ARG A 7 -5.59 10.20 -1.58
N LEU A 8 -4.76 9.56 -2.40
CA LEU A 8 -4.07 8.32 -2.00
C LEU A 8 -3.14 8.56 -0.82
N TYR A 9 -2.35 9.64 -0.87
CA TYR A 9 -1.45 10.00 0.21
C TYR A 9 -2.23 10.22 1.51
N ASN A 10 -3.33 10.98 1.46
CA ASN A 10 -4.13 11.29 2.63
C ASN A 10 -4.83 10.05 3.20
N GLU A 11 -5.31 9.15 2.35
CA GLU A 11 -5.93 7.92 2.82
C GLU A 11 -4.90 7.00 3.49
N ALA A 12 -3.70 6.88 2.94
CA ALA A 12 -2.63 6.11 3.56
C ALA A 12 -2.21 6.75 4.88
N LYS A 13 -2.05 8.07 4.90
CA LYS A 13 -1.66 8.79 6.12
C LYS A 13 -2.70 8.62 7.22
N ARG A 14 -3.98 8.62 6.87
CA ARG A 14 -5.06 8.42 7.84
C ARG A 14 -4.99 7.02 8.46
N ALA A 15 -4.61 6.01 7.69
CA ALA A 15 -4.49 4.64 8.17
C ALA A 15 -3.21 4.42 9.01
N LEU A 16 -2.20 5.27 8.83
CA LEU A 16 -0.93 5.16 9.52
C LEU A 16 -1.15 5.33 11.03
N ASN A 17 -0.84 4.28 11.79
CA ASN A 17 -1.07 4.27 13.23
C ASN A 17 -0.14 3.25 13.89
N PRO A 18 1.15 3.60 14.08
CA PRO A 18 2.10 2.69 14.70
C PRO A 18 1.63 2.33 16.12
N ARG A 19 1.50 1.04 16.36
CA ARG A 19 1.03 0.57 17.67
C ARG A 19 1.44 -0.87 17.93
N LYS A 20 1.45 -1.20 19.21
CA LYS A 20 1.64 -2.57 19.65
C LYS A 20 0.25 -3.20 19.78
N VAL A 21 0.01 -4.27 19.04
CA VAL A 21 -1.25 -5.01 19.09
C VAL A 21 -1.23 -6.00 20.25
N SER A 22 -0.07 -6.63 20.47
CA SER A 22 0.16 -7.56 21.58
C SER A 22 1.66 -7.59 21.86
N ASP A 23 2.09 -8.43 22.81
CA ASP A 23 3.51 -8.56 23.12
C ASP A 23 4.33 -9.05 21.92
N MET A 24 3.70 -9.73 20.96
CA MET A 24 4.39 -10.32 19.82
C MET A 24 4.05 -9.67 18.49
N VAL A 25 3.12 -8.72 18.45
CA VAL A 25 2.62 -8.15 17.20
C VAL A 25 2.57 -6.63 17.27
N GLU A 26 3.18 -5.99 16.28
CA GLU A 26 3.09 -4.54 16.07
C GLU A 26 2.45 -4.29 14.71
N ALA A 27 1.78 -3.15 14.56
CA ALA A 27 1.11 -2.80 13.32
C ALA A 27 1.10 -1.30 13.10
N GLY A 28 0.85 -0.89 11.86
CA GLY A 28 0.55 0.50 11.55
C GLY A 28 1.75 1.40 11.32
N GLY A 29 2.98 0.87 11.34
CA GLY A 29 4.19 1.67 11.11
C GLY A 29 4.39 2.08 9.66
N VAL A 30 3.77 1.36 8.73
CA VAL A 30 3.74 1.68 7.30
C VAL A 30 2.32 1.50 6.83
N ALA A 31 1.85 2.40 5.99
CA ALA A 31 0.50 2.33 5.42
C ALA A 31 0.57 2.47 3.91
N ALA A 32 -0.32 1.80 3.21
CA ALA A 32 -0.43 1.88 1.76
C ALA A 32 -1.86 2.17 1.35
N ALA A 33 -2.02 2.92 0.26
CA ALA A 33 -3.30 3.16 -0.38
C ALA A 33 -3.17 2.78 -1.85
N ILE A 34 -4.16 2.08 -2.36
CA ILE A 34 -4.19 1.58 -3.74
C ILE A 34 -5.45 2.08 -4.40
N GLU A 35 -5.28 2.70 -5.57
CA GLU A 35 -6.41 3.03 -6.44
C GLU A 35 -6.67 1.85 -7.36
N ALA A 36 -7.86 1.26 -7.25
CA ALA A 36 -8.28 0.16 -8.09
C ALA A 36 -8.83 0.66 -9.42
N GLY A 37 -9.05 -0.26 -10.36
CA GLY A 37 -9.58 0.07 -11.68
C GLY A 37 -10.91 0.81 -11.66
N SER A 38 -11.73 0.59 -10.64
CA SER A 38 -13.02 1.27 -10.47
C SER A 38 -12.88 2.71 -9.96
N GLY A 39 -11.69 3.11 -9.51
CA GLY A 39 -11.46 4.39 -8.86
C GLY A 39 -11.58 4.34 -7.34
N LYS A 40 -12.00 3.21 -6.78
CA LYS A 40 -12.05 3.06 -5.32
C LYS A 40 -10.64 2.92 -4.75
N ILE A 41 -10.47 3.40 -3.51
CA ILE A 41 -9.20 3.36 -2.81
C ILE A 41 -9.29 2.32 -1.70
N TYR A 42 -8.30 1.42 -1.66
CA TYR A 42 -8.18 0.40 -0.63
C TYR A 42 -6.90 0.65 0.16
N VAL A 43 -6.99 0.54 1.48
CA VAL A 43 -5.84 0.80 2.35
C VAL A 43 -5.46 -0.44 3.13
N GLY A 44 -4.22 -0.48 3.57
CA GLY A 44 -3.71 -1.52 4.45
C GLY A 44 -2.51 -0.99 5.22
N VAL A 45 -2.24 -1.60 6.37
CA VAL A 45 -1.06 -1.27 7.16
C VAL A 45 -0.20 -2.51 7.30
N CYS A 46 1.07 -2.30 7.62
CA CYS A 46 1.95 -3.42 7.90
C CYS A 46 1.58 -4.07 9.24
N VAL A 47 1.79 -5.37 9.31
CA VAL A 47 1.61 -6.14 10.54
C VAL A 47 2.89 -6.93 10.73
N ASP A 48 3.61 -6.66 11.82
CA ASP A 48 4.89 -7.28 12.12
C ASP A 48 4.71 -8.26 13.27
N THR A 49 5.14 -9.49 13.06
CA THR A 49 5.03 -10.56 14.05
C THR A 49 6.43 -11.03 14.43
N SER A 50 6.51 -11.85 15.46
CA SER A 50 7.80 -12.43 15.87
C SER A 50 8.27 -13.56 14.93
N CYS A 51 7.54 -13.81 13.85
CA CYS A 51 7.88 -14.79 12.81
C CYS A 51 7.46 -14.22 11.45
N THR A 52 7.46 -15.06 10.41
CA THR A 52 7.16 -14.61 9.05
C THR A 52 5.66 -14.54 8.72
N LEU A 53 4.79 -14.57 9.71
CA LEU A 53 3.34 -14.47 9.49
C LEU A 53 2.87 -13.06 9.18
N GLY A 54 3.72 -12.05 9.45
CA GLY A 54 3.38 -10.67 9.18
C GLY A 54 3.24 -10.36 7.70
N ILE A 55 2.77 -9.15 7.39
CA ILE A 55 2.52 -8.74 6.01
C ILE A 55 2.90 -7.28 5.82
N CYS A 56 3.39 -6.94 4.62
CA CYS A 56 3.64 -5.56 4.24
C CYS A 56 2.34 -4.80 4.03
N ALA A 57 2.38 -3.48 4.20
CA ALA A 57 1.21 -2.62 4.02
C ALA A 57 0.61 -2.76 2.62
N GLU A 58 1.45 -2.80 1.59
CA GLU A 58 1.00 -2.90 0.20
C GLU A 58 0.24 -4.20 -0.05
N ARG A 59 0.77 -5.34 0.42
CA ARG A 59 0.09 -6.62 0.25
C ARG A 59 -1.23 -6.65 1.01
N ASN A 60 -1.28 -6.06 2.20
CA ASN A 60 -2.51 -5.97 2.97
C ASN A 60 -3.57 -5.16 2.22
N ALA A 61 -3.17 -4.01 1.63
CA ALA A 61 -4.07 -3.20 0.82
C ALA A 61 -4.54 -3.96 -0.43
N ILE A 62 -3.64 -4.69 -1.09
CA ILE A 62 -3.97 -5.50 -2.27
C ILE A 62 -4.96 -6.61 -1.90
N PHE A 63 -4.74 -7.28 -0.77
CA PHE A 63 -5.66 -8.34 -0.33
C PHE A 63 -7.04 -7.76 0.01
N ASN A 64 -7.09 -6.56 0.58
CA ASN A 64 -8.35 -5.85 0.81
C ASN A 64 -9.08 -5.58 -0.52
N MET A 65 -8.35 -5.11 -1.52
CA MET A 65 -8.89 -4.88 -2.87
C MET A 65 -9.46 -6.17 -3.46
N ILE A 66 -8.69 -7.27 -3.39
CA ILE A 66 -9.10 -8.57 -3.93
C ILE A 66 -10.34 -9.09 -3.18
N THR A 67 -10.37 -8.92 -1.85
CA THR A 67 -11.51 -9.30 -1.02
C THR A 67 -12.78 -8.61 -1.50
N ASN A 68 -12.66 -7.39 -1.99
CA ASN A 68 -13.78 -6.60 -2.49
C ASN A 68 -14.05 -6.82 -3.99
N GLY A 69 -13.45 -7.83 -4.60
CA GLY A 69 -13.76 -8.27 -5.94
C GLY A 69 -12.99 -7.56 -7.05
N GLU A 70 -11.98 -6.77 -6.73
CA GLU A 70 -11.20 -6.04 -7.73
C GLU A 70 -9.81 -6.62 -7.89
N SER A 71 -9.24 -6.49 -9.09
CA SER A 71 -7.94 -7.05 -9.42
C SER A 71 -7.08 -6.15 -10.30
N VAL A 72 -7.54 -4.92 -10.59
CA VAL A 72 -6.79 -3.97 -11.40
C VAL A 72 -6.26 -2.87 -10.50
N ILE A 73 -4.94 -2.68 -10.50
CA ILE A 73 -4.25 -1.65 -9.72
C ILE A 73 -3.85 -0.53 -10.66
N LYS A 74 -4.27 0.70 -10.38
CA LYS A 74 -3.86 1.86 -11.15
C LYS A 74 -2.68 2.58 -10.50
N ARG A 75 -2.77 2.87 -9.22
CA ARG A 75 -1.75 3.66 -8.50
C ARG A 75 -1.56 3.13 -7.10
N VAL A 76 -0.32 3.27 -6.60
CA VAL A 76 0.05 2.82 -5.25
C VAL A 76 0.83 3.92 -4.56
N VAL A 77 0.44 4.23 -3.32
CA VAL A 77 1.19 5.12 -2.43
C VAL A 77 1.47 4.37 -1.14
N THR A 78 2.72 4.36 -0.72
CA THR A 78 3.16 3.76 0.54
C THR A 78 3.81 4.83 1.39
N ILE A 79 3.38 4.95 2.64
CA ILE A 79 3.88 5.96 3.58
C ILE A 79 4.50 5.27 4.80
N CYS A 80 5.73 5.67 5.13
CA CYS A 80 6.41 5.20 6.33
C CYS A 80 6.05 6.07 7.53
N GLY A 81 6.50 5.66 8.72
CA GLY A 81 6.14 6.34 9.97
C GLY A 81 6.56 7.80 10.04
N ASP A 82 7.53 8.22 9.23
CA ASP A 82 7.97 9.62 9.16
C ASP A 82 7.12 10.46 8.19
N GLY A 83 6.08 9.88 7.59
CA GLY A 83 5.21 10.56 6.63
C GLY A 83 5.76 10.62 5.22
N LYS A 84 6.90 10.00 4.95
CA LYS A 84 7.51 10.00 3.62
C LYS A 84 7.00 8.82 2.80
N ALA A 85 6.74 9.07 1.51
CA ALA A 85 6.40 8.02 0.59
C ALA A 85 7.66 7.23 0.20
N GLY A 86 7.47 5.96 -0.17
CA GLY A 86 8.56 5.12 -0.59
C GLY A 86 8.09 4.00 -1.53
N PRO A 87 9.04 3.30 -2.17
CA PRO A 87 8.69 2.21 -3.07
C PRO A 87 8.24 0.96 -2.30
N PRO A 88 7.44 0.08 -2.93
CA PRO A 88 7.06 -1.20 -2.31
C PRO A 88 8.25 -2.14 -2.22
N CYS A 89 8.18 -3.11 -1.32
CA CYS A 89 9.20 -4.15 -1.18
C CYS A 89 9.15 -5.14 -2.36
N GLY A 90 10.16 -6.00 -2.46
CA GLY A 90 10.24 -6.98 -3.54
C GLY A 90 9.07 -7.94 -3.58
N ALA A 91 8.62 -8.43 -2.41
CA ALA A 91 7.48 -9.35 -2.34
C ALA A 91 6.20 -8.67 -2.84
N CYS A 92 6.01 -7.40 -2.52
CA CYS A 92 4.84 -6.65 -2.98
C CYS A 92 4.89 -6.42 -4.49
N ARG A 93 6.07 -6.14 -5.04
CA ARG A 93 6.24 -5.98 -6.49
C ARG A 93 5.94 -7.30 -7.21
N GLU A 94 6.40 -8.41 -6.67
CA GLU A 94 6.14 -9.72 -7.26
C GLU A 94 4.63 -10.02 -7.25
N LEU A 95 3.95 -9.73 -6.16
CA LEU A 95 2.50 -9.93 -6.07
C LEU A 95 1.77 -9.11 -7.14
N MET A 96 2.16 -7.83 -7.31
CA MET A 96 1.56 -6.98 -8.34
C MET A 96 1.75 -7.57 -9.73
N THR A 97 2.93 -8.12 -10.01
CA THR A 97 3.22 -8.75 -11.30
C THR A 97 2.34 -9.98 -11.54
N GLN A 98 2.10 -10.77 -10.49
CA GLN A 98 1.25 -11.96 -10.61
C GLN A 98 -0.22 -11.62 -10.79
N ILE A 99 -0.69 -10.55 -10.17
CA ILE A 99 -2.08 -10.10 -10.32
C ILE A 99 -2.32 -9.52 -11.71
N MET A 100 -1.35 -8.80 -12.25
CA MET A 100 -1.45 -8.13 -13.54
C MET A 100 -0.31 -8.57 -14.46
N PRO A 101 -0.25 -9.86 -14.87
CA PRO A 101 0.91 -10.39 -15.59
C PRO A 101 1.13 -9.75 -16.95
N HIS A 102 0.10 -9.17 -17.58
CA HIS A 102 0.22 -8.52 -18.88
C HIS A 102 0.30 -7.00 -18.79
N ASP A 103 -0.19 -6.42 -17.69
CA ASP A 103 -0.39 -4.98 -17.55
C ASP A 103 0.35 -4.38 -16.36
N TYR A 104 1.25 -5.12 -15.70
CA TYR A 104 1.92 -4.61 -14.49
C TYR A 104 2.70 -3.32 -14.74
N LYS A 105 3.12 -3.06 -15.98
CA LYS A 105 3.86 -1.85 -16.35
C LYS A 105 2.98 -0.60 -16.29
N ASP A 106 1.67 -0.76 -16.30
CA ASP A 106 0.73 0.36 -16.23
C ASP A 106 0.47 0.82 -14.79
N ILE A 107 0.98 0.09 -13.79
CA ILE A 107 0.84 0.47 -12.39
C ILE A 107 1.79 1.64 -12.10
N GLU A 108 1.23 2.72 -11.57
CA GLU A 108 2.02 3.89 -11.17
C GLU A 108 2.29 3.86 -9.67
N ILE A 109 3.53 4.10 -9.27
CA ILE A 109 3.96 4.06 -7.88
C ILE A 109 4.56 5.41 -7.51
N MET A 110 4.10 5.98 -6.39
CA MET A 110 4.68 7.22 -5.89
C MET A 110 6.01 6.91 -5.19
N LEU A 111 7.09 7.52 -5.66
CA LEU A 111 8.41 7.37 -5.06
C LEU A 111 8.71 8.47 -4.03
N ASP A 112 8.21 9.69 -4.28
CA ASP A 112 8.44 10.82 -3.41
C ASP A 112 7.30 11.81 -3.56
N TYR A 113 6.55 12.02 -2.48
CA TYR A 113 5.38 12.90 -2.49
C TYR A 113 5.77 14.35 -2.82
N ASN A 114 6.86 14.83 -2.24
CA ASN A 114 7.26 16.23 -2.38
C ASN A 114 7.72 16.57 -3.80
N SER A 115 8.33 15.61 -4.50
CA SER A 115 8.79 15.81 -5.87
C SER A 115 7.72 15.41 -6.91
N GLY A 116 6.63 14.80 -6.50
CA GLY A 116 5.57 14.34 -7.39
C GLY A 116 5.89 13.07 -8.16
N ARG A 117 6.87 12.30 -7.71
CA ARG A 117 7.26 11.06 -8.38
C ARG A 117 6.59 9.84 -7.81
#